data_bdffa9478ab38c6520b040c68f3db92c
#
_entry.id   bdffa9478ab38c6520b040c68f3db92c
#
_cell.length_a   1.000
_cell.length_b   1.000
_cell.length_c   1.000
_cell.angle_alpha   90.00
_cell.angle_beta   90.00
_cell.angle_gamma   90.00
#
_symmetry.space_group_name_H-M   'P 1'
#
loop_
_entity.id
_entity.type
_entity.pdbx_description
1 polymer ?
#
loop_
_entity_poly.entity_id
_entity_poly.type
_entity_poly.pdbx_seq_one_letter_code
_entity_poly.pdbx_strand_id
1 'polypeptide(L)'
;VIVDAIFGVGLSRNVEGIFADTIRKMNEIPGKKIALDMPSGISSDTGAVLKCAFRADCTITFAYEKIGMHLFPGNEYVGEIVTKQIGITDESFLTQMPGVMAFEMEDLRFLPKRAGLRPMTHTCLTLIARMMAFLC
;
A
#
# COMPACT_ATOMS: atom_id res chain seq x y z
N VAL A 1 11.41 8.76 16.68
CA VAL A 1 10.50 7.89 15.93
C VAL A 1 9.08 8.21 16.32
N ILE A 2 8.19 8.28 15.33
CA ILE A 2 6.75 8.49 15.53
C ILE A 2 6.05 7.26 14.99
N VAL A 3 5.13 6.70 15.79
CA VAL A 3 4.39 5.50 15.41
C VAL A 3 2.90 5.84 15.34
N ASP A 4 2.32 5.59 14.16
CA ASP A 4 0.89 5.71 13.91
C ASP A 4 0.23 4.34 14.09
N ALA A 5 -0.66 4.26 15.08
CA ALA A 5 -1.48 3.10 15.36
C ALA A 5 -2.93 3.53 15.68
N ILE A 6 -3.41 4.63 15.07
CA ILE A 6 -4.71 5.22 15.38
C ILE A 6 -5.82 4.45 14.65
N PHE A 7 -5.65 4.23 13.33
CA PHE A 7 -6.62 3.52 12.51
C PHE A 7 -5.92 2.48 11.62
N GLY A 8 -6.55 1.34 11.44
CA GLY A 8 -6.16 0.28 10.51
C GLY A 8 -7.21 0.10 9.39
N VAL A 9 -7.40 -1.14 8.92
CA VAL A 9 -8.24 -1.50 7.77
C VAL A 9 -9.73 -1.12 7.91
N GLY A 10 -10.25 -0.91 9.10
CA GLY A 10 -11.68 -0.64 9.33
C GLY A 10 -12.12 0.79 9.08
N LEU A 11 -11.23 1.69 8.66
CA LEU A 11 -11.55 3.09 8.47
C LEU A 11 -12.32 3.32 7.16
N SER A 12 -13.61 3.68 7.28
CA SER A 12 -14.50 3.91 6.13
C SER A 12 -15.09 5.34 6.06
N ARG A 13 -14.69 6.21 6.98
CA ARG A 13 -15.21 7.59 7.08
C ARG A 13 -14.09 8.61 7.13
N ASN A 14 -14.40 9.86 6.81
CA ASN A 14 -13.45 10.96 6.94
C ASN A 14 -12.91 11.08 8.36
N VAL A 15 -11.61 11.34 8.45
CA VAL A 15 -10.93 11.61 9.71
C VAL A 15 -11.19 13.05 10.11
N GLU A 16 -11.76 13.27 11.29
CA GLU A 16 -12.17 14.59 11.78
C GLU A 16 -11.82 14.80 13.25
N GLY A 17 -11.98 16.04 13.70
CA GLY A 17 -11.77 16.44 15.09
C GLY A 17 -10.37 16.12 15.59
N ILE A 18 -10.29 15.63 16.82
CA ILE A 18 -9.03 15.39 17.52
C ILE A 18 -8.09 14.43 16.76
N PHE A 19 -8.63 13.44 16.06
CA PHE A 19 -7.82 12.51 15.27
C PHE A 19 -7.16 13.20 14.09
N ALA A 20 -7.90 14.07 13.37
CA ALA A 20 -7.34 14.85 12.28
C ALA A 20 -6.24 15.80 12.77
N ASP A 21 -6.45 16.46 13.90
CA ASP A 21 -5.47 17.37 14.48
C ASP A 21 -4.22 16.62 14.97
N THR A 22 -4.41 15.42 15.52
CA THR A 22 -3.31 14.55 15.94
C THR A 22 -2.46 14.13 14.74
N ILE A 23 -3.10 13.63 13.67
CA ILE A 23 -2.40 13.20 12.45
C ILE A 23 -1.62 14.36 11.83
N ARG A 24 -2.20 15.56 11.75
CA ARG A 24 -1.49 16.74 11.24
C ARG A 24 -0.25 17.04 12.07
N LYS A 25 -0.39 17.06 13.40
CA LYS A 25 0.75 17.28 14.31
C LYS A 25 1.83 16.21 14.16
N MET A 26 1.44 14.93 14.06
CA MET A 26 2.39 13.84 13.84
C MET A 26 3.17 14.00 12.53
N ASN A 27 2.51 14.48 11.47
CA ASN A 27 3.16 14.76 10.20
C ASN A 27 4.18 15.90 10.28
N GLU A 28 3.94 16.91 11.13
CA GLU A 28 4.82 18.07 11.31
C GLU A 28 6.06 17.76 12.16
N ILE A 29 5.98 16.79 13.06
CA ILE A 29 7.09 16.45 13.95
C ILE A 29 8.22 15.82 13.12
N PRO A 30 9.48 16.30 13.27
CA PRO A 30 10.62 15.70 12.59
C PRO A 30 10.95 14.31 13.16
N GLY A 31 11.42 13.42 12.29
CA GLY A 31 11.85 12.08 12.66
C GLY A 31 11.22 10.99 11.81
N LYS A 32 11.70 9.76 11.94
CA LYS A 32 11.19 8.62 11.19
C LYS A 32 9.76 8.30 11.60
N LYS A 33 8.89 8.15 10.61
CA LYS A 33 7.45 7.91 10.76
C LYS A 33 7.11 6.50 10.33
N ILE A 34 6.48 5.75 11.23
CA ILE A 34 6.12 4.35 11.01
C ILE A 34 4.61 4.22 11.18
N ALA A 35 3.93 3.66 10.19
CA ALA A 35 2.52 3.28 10.33
C ALA A 35 2.40 1.79 10.63
N LEU A 36 1.45 1.43 11.49
CA LEU A 36 1.07 0.05 11.75
C LEU A 36 -0.20 -0.29 11.00
N ASP A 37 -0.16 -1.38 10.26
CA ASP A 37 -1.21 -1.93 9.43
C ASP A 37 -1.52 -1.07 8.18
N MET A 38 -2.01 0.12 8.35
CA MET A 38 -2.26 1.15 7.32
C MET A 38 -1.91 2.53 7.87
N PRO A 39 -1.43 3.47 7.04
CA PRO A 39 -1.38 4.87 7.47
C PRO A 39 -2.78 5.38 7.78
N SER A 40 -2.96 5.94 8.97
CA SER A 40 -4.24 6.49 9.40
C SER A 40 -4.75 7.53 8.41
N GLY A 41 -5.99 7.37 7.98
CA GLY A 41 -6.62 8.25 7.00
C GLY A 41 -6.55 7.79 5.54
N ILE A 42 -5.94 6.62 5.27
CA ILE A 42 -5.97 5.98 3.96
C ILE A 42 -6.99 4.83 3.97
N SER A 43 -7.83 4.77 2.94
CA SER A 43 -8.74 3.64 2.73
C SER A 43 -7.96 2.40 2.30
N SER A 44 -8.12 1.29 3.01
CA SER A 44 -7.48 0.01 2.71
C SER A 44 -7.91 -0.59 1.36
N ASP A 45 -9.11 -0.26 0.89
CA ASP A 45 -9.69 -0.85 -0.32
C ASP A 45 -9.42 0.00 -1.56
N THR A 46 -9.42 1.32 -1.41
CA THR A 46 -9.39 2.25 -2.55
C THR A 46 -8.15 3.12 -2.62
N GLY A 47 -7.34 3.18 -1.56
CA GLY A 47 -6.20 4.10 -1.46
C GLY A 47 -6.60 5.57 -1.32
N ALA A 48 -7.89 5.87 -1.20
CA ALA A 48 -8.37 7.24 -1.06
C ALA A 48 -7.92 7.86 0.27
N VAL A 49 -7.55 9.14 0.23
CA VAL A 49 -7.30 9.94 1.43
C VAL A 49 -8.63 10.38 2.03
N LEU A 50 -8.90 9.97 3.25
CA LEU A 50 -10.13 10.26 3.99
C LEU A 50 -9.99 11.60 4.75
N LYS A 51 -9.93 12.72 4.00
CA LYS A 51 -9.77 14.11 4.44
C LYS A 51 -8.37 14.48 4.90
N CYS A 52 -7.72 13.68 5.74
CA CYS A 52 -6.31 13.81 6.08
C CYS A 52 -5.72 12.43 6.36
N ALA A 53 -4.41 12.27 6.11
CA ALA A 53 -3.73 11.02 6.34
C ALA A 53 -2.34 11.22 6.94
N PHE A 54 -1.89 10.24 7.68
CA PHE A 54 -0.52 10.14 8.15
C PHE A 54 0.39 9.76 6.99
N ARG A 55 1.54 10.44 6.87
CA ARG A 55 2.54 10.16 5.84
C ARG A 55 3.69 9.39 6.47
N ALA A 56 3.73 8.10 6.22
CA ALA A 56 4.74 7.19 6.75
C ALA A 56 6.00 7.15 5.87
N ASP A 57 7.15 6.95 6.49
CA ASP A 57 8.39 6.53 5.82
C ASP A 57 8.44 5.00 5.65
N CYS A 58 7.69 4.29 6.51
CA CYS A 58 7.57 2.84 6.47
C CYS A 58 6.22 2.42 7.04
N THR A 59 5.55 1.48 6.41
CA THR A 59 4.32 0.86 6.91
C THR A 59 4.58 -0.62 7.20
N ILE A 60 4.37 -1.02 8.46
CA ILE A 60 4.45 -2.42 8.87
C ILE A 60 3.03 -2.98 8.80
N THR A 61 2.73 -3.73 7.76
CA THR A 61 1.41 -4.32 7.56
C THR A 61 1.38 -5.77 8.04
N PHE A 62 0.20 -6.26 8.42
CA PHE A 62 0.02 -7.57 9.00
C PHE A 62 -0.61 -8.55 8.02
N ALA A 63 -0.06 -9.76 7.98
CA ALA A 63 -0.43 -10.90 7.13
C ALA A 63 -0.28 -10.59 5.63
N TYR A 64 -1.07 -9.66 5.10
CA TYR A 64 -1.11 -9.31 3.67
C TYR A 64 -1.12 -7.81 3.47
N GLU A 65 -0.54 -7.37 2.36
CA GLU A 65 -0.63 -5.99 1.90
C GLU A 65 -2.07 -5.68 1.47
N LYS A 66 -2.51 -4.45 1.75
CA LYS A 66 -3.86 -4.01 1.40
C LYS A 66 -3.84 -3.32 0.04
N ILE A 67 -4.88 -3.53 -0.75
CA ILE A 67 -4.99 -2.97 -2.11
C ILE A 67 -4.74 -1.46 -2.11
N GLY A 68 -5.31 -0.74 -1.13
CA GLY A 68 -5.17 0.71 -1.00
C GLY A 68 -3.73 1.21 -0.79
N MET A 69 -2.79 0.34 -0.40
CA MET A 69 -1.36 0.70 -0.31
C MET A 69 -0.73 0.87 -1.68
N HIS A 70 -1.26 0.22 -2.69
CA HIS A 70 -0.73 0.21 -4.07
C HIS A 70 -1.47 1.17 -4.99
N LEU A 71 -2.65 1.64 -4.58
CA LEU A 71 -3.46 2.56 -5.37
C LEU A 71 -3.11 4.02 -5.06
N PHE A 72 -3.17 4.87 -6.11
CA PHE A 72 -3.05 6.31 -5.93
C PHE A 72 -4.35 6.89 -5.32
N PRO A 73 -4.25 7.84 -4.39
CA PRO A 73 -3.05 8.47 -3.84
C PRO A 73 -2.42 7.72 -2.63
N GLY A 74 -3.00 6.64 -2.14
CA GLY A 74 -2.57 5.93 -0.94
C GLY A 74 -1.10 5.51 -0.97
N ASN A 75 -0.61 5.08 -2.14
CA ASN A 75 0.78 4.66 -2.34
C ASN A 75 1.83 5.76 -2.05
N GLU A 76 1.42 7.04 -2.02
CA GLU A 76 2.32 8.15 -1.64
C GLU A 76 2.43 8.33 -0.12
N TYR A 77 1.61 7.65 0.66
CA TYR A 77 1.54 7.78 2.12
C TYR A 77 2.14 6.60 2.88
N VAL A 78 2.32 5.46 2.24
CA VAL A 78 2.73 4.22 2.92
C VAL A 78 4.25 4.10 3.12
N GLY A 79 5.05 4.80 2.31
CA GLY A 79 6.51 4.63 2.32
C GLY A 79 6.93 3.21 1.95
N GLU A 80 7.97 2.70 2.60
CA GLU A 80 8.40 1.30 2.47
C GLU A 80 7.39 0.36 3.12
N ILE A 81 6.92 -0.66 2.41
CA ILE A 81 5.97 -1.63 2.95
C ILE A 81 6.74 -2.84 3.48
N VAL A 82 6.48 -3.19 4.74
CA VAL A 82 7.07 -4.36 5.40
C VAL A 82 5.95 -5.25 5.91
N THR A 83 5.75 -6.40 5.29
CA THR A 83 4.74 -7.37 5.72
C THR A 83 5.25 -8.24 6.87
N LYS A 84 4.47 -8.38 7.92
CA LYS A 84 4.73 -9.24 9.07
C LYS A 84 3.65 -10.28 9.25
N GLN A 85 4.06 -11.53 9.33
CA GLN A 85 3.14 -12.63 9.61
C GLN A 85 2.69 -12.59 11.08
N ILE A 86 1.39 -12.79 11.29
CA ILE A 86 0.74 -12.80 12.62
C ILE A 86 -0.01 -14.11 12.88
N GLY A 87 0.38 -15.19 12.20
CA GLY A 87 -0.25 -16.51 12.35
C GLY A 87 -1.48 -16.73 11.44
N ILE A 88 -1.78 -15.81 10.55
CA ILE A 88 -2.75 -16.02 9.47
C ILE A 88 -1.97 -16.67 8.32
N THR A 89 -2.29 -17.93 8.01
CA THR A 89 -1.65 -18.69 6.93
C THR A 89 -2.60 -18.80 5.74
N ASP A 90 -2.06 -19.20 4.58
CA ASP A 90 -2.85 -19.43 3.36
C ASP A 90 -3.93 -20.52 3.59
N GLU A 91 -3.69 -21.46 4.51
CA GLU A 91 -4.68 -22.45 4.94
C GLU A 91 -5.92 -21.83 5.60
N SER A 92 -5.80 -20.61 6.13
CA SER A 92 -6.93 -19.86 6.70
C SER A 92 -7.95 -19.43 5.61
N PHE A 93 -7.55 -19.42 4.34
CA PHE A 93 -8.42 -19.11 3.19
C PHE A 93 -9.09 -20.36 2.58
N LEU A 94 -9.47 -21.31 3.37
CA LEU A 94 -9.97 -22.67 3.06
C LEU A 94 -10.75 -22.83 1.72
N THR A 95 -11.31 -21.79 1.15
CA THR A 95 -12.12 -21.88 -0.07
C THR A 95 -12.09 -20.64 -0.97
N GLN A 96 -11.44 -19.54 -0.56
CA GLN A 96 -11.40 -18.29 -1.35
C GLN A 96 -9.97 -17.79 -1.48
N MET A 97 -9.42 -17.90 -2.67
CA MET A 97 -8.15 -17.22 -3.01
C MET A 97 -8.35 -15.70 -3.04
N PRO A 98 -7.33 -14.91 -2.69
CA PRO A 98 -7.38 -13.46 -2.86
C PRO A 98 -7.74 -13.10 -4.30
N GLY A 99 -8.72 -12.20 -4.48
CA GLY A 99 -9.18 -11.77 -5.82
C GLY A 99 -8.20 -10.83 -6.52
N VAL A 100 -7.20 -10.33 -5.81
CA VAL A 100 -6.17 -9.42 -6.33
C VAL A 100 -4.81 -9.89 -5.85
N MET A 101 -3.86 -9.99 -6.78
CA MET A 101 -2.46 -10.33 -6.49
C MET A 101 -1.56 -9.21 -6.97
N ALA A 102 -0.53 -8.88 -6.17
CA ALA A 102 0.51 -7.96 -6.63
C ALA A 102 1.36 -8.65 -7.69
N PHE A 103 1.72 -7.90 -8.74
CA PHE A 103 2.62 -8.38 -9.78
C PHE A 103 4.07 -8.17 -9.32
N GLU A 104 4.83 -9.26 -9.22
CA GLU A 104 6.21 -9.23 -8.79
C GLU A 104 7.19 -9.35 -9.96
N MET A 105 8.47 -9.01 -9.72
CA MET A 105 9.50 -9.11 -10.76
C MET A 105 9.67 -10.53 -11.30
N GLU A 106 9.38 -11.53 -10.49
CA GLU A 106 9.45 -12.93 -10.88
C GLU A 106 8.37 -13.32 -11.92
N ASP A 107 7.24 -12.63 -11.90
CA ASP A 107 6.14 -12.86 -12.83
C ASP A 107 6.49 -12.40 -14.26
N LEU A 108 7.51 -11.52 -14.41
CA LEU A 108 8.00 -11.09 -15.72
C LEU A 108 8.46 -12.26 -16.61
N ARG A 109 8.88 -13.38 -16.04
CA ARG A 109 9.27 -14.59 -16.79
C ARG A 109 8.12 -15.22 -17.57
N PHE A 110 6.87 -14.97 -17.17
CA PHE A 110 5.67 -15.48 -17.83
C PHE A 110 5.16 -14.55 -18.93
N LEU A 111 5.73 -13.33 -19.04
CA LEU A 111 5.34 -12.44 -20.12
C LEU A 111 5.88 -12.96 -21.45
N PRO A 112 5.05 -12.95 -22.52
CA PRO A 112 5.49 -13.36 -23.84
C PRO A 112 6.62 -12.44 -24.31
N LYS A 113 7.73 -13.03 -24.74
CA LYS A 113 8.83 -12.28 -25.36
C LYS A 113 8.33 -11.61 -26.64
N ARG A 114 8.29 -10.29 -26.67
CA ARG A 114 7.97 -9.54 -27.89
C ARG A 114 9.06 -9.81 -28.93
N ALA A 115 8.65 -10.45 -30.03
CA ALA A 115 9.53 -10.59 -31.20
C ALA A 115 9.75 -9.20 -31.83
N GLY A 116 11.00 -8.76 -31.92
CA GLY A 116 11.40 -7.65 -32.80
C GLY A 116 11.44 -6.23 -32.23
N LEU A 117 11.40 -6.01 -30.91
CA LEU A 117 11.61 -4.68 -30.32
C LEU A 117 12.98 -4.56 -29.62
N ARG A 118 13.64 -3.40 -29.81
CA ARG A 118 14.90 -3.06 -29.12
C ARG A 118 14.71 -3.11 -27.61
N PRO A 119 15.75 -3.45 -26.83
CA PRO A 119 15.67 -3.47 -25.38
C PRO A 119 15.21 -2.11 -24.86
N MET A 120 14.08 -2.10 -24.16
CA MET A 120 13.55 -0.91 -23.49
C MET A 120 14.40 -0.67 -22.24
N THR A 121 14.78 0.57 -22.01
CA THR A 121 15.50 0.99 -20.80
C THR A 121 14.63 0.77 -19.56
N HIS A 122 15.24 0.57 -18.40
CA HIS A 122 14.62 0.28 -17.10
C HIS A 122 13.41 1.18 -16.78
N THR A 123 13.41 2.43 -17.23
CA THR A 123 12.32 3.41 -17.02
C THR A 123 11.00 3.01 -17.66
N CYS A 124 11.04 2.27 -18.78
CA CYS A 124 9.84 1.88 -19.51
C CYS A 124 9.16 0.64 -18.91
N LEU A 125 9.94 -0.26 -18.29
CA LEU A 125 9.41 -1.43 -17.58
C LEU A 125 8.61 -1.01 -16.34
N THR A 126 9.08 -0.02 -15.61
CA THR A 126 8.37 0.54 -14.43
C THR A 126 7.06 1.22 -14.85
N LEU A 127 7.02 1.84 -16.03
CA LEU A 127 5.81 2.48 -16.56
C LEU A 127 4.76 1.44 -16.98
N ILE A 128 5.18 0.33 -17.59
CA ILE A 128 4.27 -0.76 -18.03
C ILE A 128 3.69 -1.49 -16.82
N ALA A 129 4.49 -1.79 -15.78
CA ALA A 129 3.98 -2.38 -14.54
C ALA A 129 2.97 -1.45 -13.85
N ARG A 130 3.22 -0.13 -13.86
CA ARG A 130 2.25 0.87 -13.35
C ARG A 130 1.00 1.00 -14.21
N MET A 131 1.09 0.87 -15.54
CA MET A 131 -0.07 0.92 -16.43
C MET A 131 -0.92 -0.35 -16.37
N MET A 132 -0.34 -1.53 -16.18
CA MET A 132 -1.12 -2.77 -16.07
C MET A 132 -1.90 -2.87 -14.75
N ALA A 133 -1.45 -2.23 -13.67
CA ALA A 133 -2.21 -2.06 -12.43
C ALA A 133 -3.45 -1.13 -12.58
N PHE A 134 -3.55 -0.41 -13.71
CA PHE A 134 -4.67 0.50 -14.01
C PHE A 134 -5.74 -0.11 -14.93
N LEU A 135 -5.54 -1.33 -15.44
CA LEU A 135 -6.41 -1.96 -16.47
C LEU A 135 -7.09 -3.26 -16.02
N CYS A 136 -7.04 -3.58 -14.72
CA CYS A 136 -7.83 -4.67 -14.13
C CYS A 136 -8.84 -4.16 -13.12
#